data_ed0baf5b29ced29c00f1a925f9e9b5f9
#
_entry.id   ed0baf5b29ced29c00f1a925f9e9b5f9
#
_cell.length_a   1.000
_cell.length_b   1.000
_cell.length_c   1.000
_cell.angle_alpha   90.00
_cell.angle_beta   90.00
_cell.angle_gamma   90.00
#
_symmetry.space_group_name_H-M   'P 1'
#
loop_
_entity.id
_entity.type
_entity.pdbx_description
1 polymer ?
#
loop_
_entity_poly.entity_id
_entity_poly.type
_entity_poly.pdbx_seq_one_letter_code
_entity_poly.pdbx_strand_id
1 'polypeptide(L)'
;LFFFVMLPFVMLDYSIPHFYIWVVGGVSIVSIVVIVLGLFLDKVKFPTKLSEKLSFFLKLQDAMSIYRSHPKEFWLSVVDSIWLQISSIIIHYAYFQAVGITIDFAIITIFMTITITLSMLPISINGIGLREGVNVSLFSGLLGIPPDVVLAASLIGYIPMLFQSLQGAIFFFGGNTTK
;
A
#
# COMPACT_ATOMS: atom_id res chain seq x y z
N LEU A 1 -2.34 -8.29 -4.47
CA LEU A 1 -2.00 -9.33 -5.45
C LEU A 1 -0.55 -9.80 -5.27
N PHE A 2 0.42 -8.89 -5.25
CA PHE A 2 1.85 -9.20 -5.11
C PHE A 2 2.16 -9.94 -3.80
N PHE A 3 1.50 -9.58 -2.70
CA PHE A 3 1.61 -10.24 -1.41
C PHE A 3 1.25 -11.74 -1.48
N PHE A 4 0.15 -12.08 -2.17
CA PHE A 4 -0.26 -13.49 -2.32
C PHE A 4 0.73 -14.33 -3.11
N VAL A 5 1.43 -13.72 -4.07
CA VAL A 5 2.44 -14.42 -4.86
C VAL A 5 3.70 -14.72 -4.03
N MET A 6 4.07 -13.82 -3.11
CA MET A 6 5.28 -13.92 -2.29
C MET A 6 5.07 -14.66 -0.96
N LEU A 7 3.82 -14.71 -0.45
CA LEU A 7 3.51 -15.34 0.84
C LEU A 7 3.98 -16.80 0.95
N PRO A 8 3.76 -17.69 -0.04
CA PRO A 8 4.22 -19.07 0.05
C PRO A 8 5.73 -19.21 0.21
N PHE A 9 6.51 -18.32 -0.42
CA PHE A 9 7.98 -18.38 -0.37
C PHE A 9 8.54 -18.03 1.02
N VAL A 10 7.85 -17.20 1.78
CA VAL A 10 8.30 -16.78 3.12
C VAL A 10 7.73 -17.64 4.24
N MET A 11 6.57 -18.25 4.05
CA MET A 11 6.06 -19.22 5.02
C MET A 11 6.95 -20.47 5.13
N LEU A 12 7.81 -20.73 4.15
CA LEU A 12 8.73 -21.87 4.17
C LEU A 12 9.96 -21.64 5.06
N ASP A 13 10.41 -20.38 5.24
CA ASP A 13 11.68 -20.08 5.93
C ASP A 13 11.53 -19.24 7.21
N TYR A 14 10.41 -18.49 7.37
CA TYR A 14 10.25 -17.56 8.50
C TYR A 14 8.90 -17.73 9.18
N SER A 15 8.90 -17.90 10.50
CA SER A 15 7.67 -17.93 11.32
C SER A 15 7.12 -16.53 11.52
N ILE A 16 6.46 -15.98 10.50
CA ILE A 16 5.76 -14.70 10.61
C ILE A 16 4.57 -14.87 11.56
N PRO A 17 4.37 -13.98 12.56
CA PRO A 17 3.22 -14.07 13.44
C PRO A 17 1.91 -14.11 12.65
N HIS A 18 1.06 -15.09 12.98
CA HIS A 18 -0.21 -15.32 12.29
C HIS A 18 -1.10 -14.08 12.23
N PHE A 19 -0.98 -13.17 13.20
CA PHE A 19 -1.71 -11.91 13.22
C PHE A 19 -1.48 -11.09 11.94
N TYR A 20 -0.24 -10.91 11.50
CA TYR A 20 0.08 -10.14 10.28
C TYR A 20 -0.47 -10.81 9.02
N ILE A 21 -0.39 -12.14 8.97
CA ILE A 21 -0.92 -12.93 7.85
C ILE A 21 -2.44 -12.74 7.75
N TRP A 22 -3.16 -12.85 8.87
CA TRP A 22 -4.61 -12.68 8.90
C TRP A 22 -5.05 -11.26 8.55
N VAL A 23 -4.36 -10.23 9.05
CA VAL A 23 -4.71 -8.84 8.76
C VAL A 23 -4.49 -8.52 7.28
N VAL A 24 -3.31 -8.81 6.74
CA VAL A 24 -3.01 -8.51 5.33
C VAL A 24 -3.81 -9.40 4.39
N GLY A 25 -3.96 -10.68 4.72
CA GLY A 25 -4.81 -11.60 3.99
C GLY A 25 -6.28 -11.13 3.96
N GLY A 26 -6.80 -10.73 5.11
CA GLY A 26 -8.16 -10.19 5.23
C GLY A 26 -8.36 -8.92 4.39
N VAL A 27 -7.47 -7.94 4.50
CA VAL A 27 -7.51 -6.70 3.69
C VAL A 27 -7.43 -7.02 2.20
N SER A 28 -6.57 -7.96 1.81
CA SER A 28 -6.42 -8.36 0.41
C SER A 28 -7.68 -9.05 -0.12
N ILE A 29 -8.29 -9.95 0.65
CA ILE A 29 -9.55 -10.61 0.29
C ILE A 29 -10.67 -9.58 0.15
N VAL A 30 -10.81 -8.67 1.12
CA VAL A 30 -11.82 -7.59 1.06
C VAL A 30 -11.61 -6.74 -0.19
N SER A 31 -10.37 -6.37 -0.51
CA SER A 31 -10.05 -5.60 -1.72
C SER A 31 -10.43 -6.33 -3.00
N ILE A 32 -10.13 -7.63 -3.09
CA ILE A 32 -10.52 -8.46 -4.25
C ILE A 32 -12.04 -8.55 -4.35
N VAL A 33 -12.72 -8.79 -3.22
CA VAL A 33 -14.20 -8.87 -3.18
C VAL A 33 -14.82 -7.55 -3.64
N VAL A 34 -14.30 -6.41 -3.17
CA VAL A 34 -14.79 -5.08 -3.59
C VAL A 34 -14.58 -4.85 -5.09
N ILE A 35 -13.43 -5.23 -5.65
CA ILE A 35 -13.15 -5.11 -7.08
C ILE A 35 -14.09 -6.02 -7.88
N VAL A 36 -14.21 -7.29 -7.49
CA VAL A 36 -15.07 -8.25 -8.17
C VAL A 36 -16.53 -7.83 -8.10
N LEU A 37 -17.01 -7.45 -6.91
CA LEU A 37 -18.37 -6.91 -6.75
C LEU A 37 -18.57 -5.66 -7.61
N GLY A 38 -17.62 -4.73 -7.65
CA GLY A 38 -17.67 -3.55 -8.50
C GLY A 38 -17.82 -3.88 -9.98
N LEU A 39 -17.14 -4.92 -10.45
CA LEU A 39 -17.24 -5.39 -11.84
C LEU A 39 -18.59 -6.06 -12.17
N PHE A 40 -19.26 -6.66 -11.18
CA PHE A 40 -20.53 -7.37 -11.38
C PHE A 40 -21.76 -6.56 -10.97
N LEU A 41 -21.61 -5.48 -10.17
CA LEU A 41 -22.71 -4.67 -9.63
C LEU A 41 -23.52 -3.92 -10.69
N ASP A 42 -23.01 -3.73 -11.90
CA ASP A 42 -23.75 -3.12 -13.03
C ASP A 42 -25.05 -3.87 -13.40
N LYS A 43 -25.15 -5.14 -13.03
CA LYS A 43 -26.32 -5.98 -13.30
C LYS A 43 -27.38 -5.90 -12.20
N VAL A 44 -27.06 -5.30 -11.06
CA VAL A 44 -27.94 -5.23 -9.90
C VAL A 44 -28.58 -3.85 -9.84
N LYS A 45 -29.85 -3.77 -10.23
CA LYS A 45 -30.66 -2.55 -10.01
C LYS A 45 -31.06 -2.48 -8.54
N PHE A 46 -30.44 -1.59 -7.79
CA PHE A 46 -30.81 -1.37 -6.40
C PHE A 46 -32.15 -0.60 -6.30
N PRO A 47 -33.07 -1.01 -5.43
CA PRO A 47 -34.30 -0.27 -5.19
C PRO A 47 -33.99 1.09 -4.58
N THR A 48 -34.68 2.15 -5.05
CA THR A 48 -34.46 3.55 -4.72
C THR A 48 -34.50 3.87 -3.21
N LYS A 49 -35.17 3.05 -2.41
CA LYS A 49 -35.22 3.22 -0.93
C LYS A 49 -33.91 2.89 -0.20
N LEU A 50 -32.97 2.20 -0.86
CA LEU A 50 -31.69 1.81 -0.29
C LEU A 50 -30.54 2.71 -0.77
N SER A 51 -30.79 3.59 -1.74
CA SER A 51 -29.78 4.41 -2.44
C SER A 51 -29.05 5.40 -1.52
N GLU A 52 -29.72 5.97 -0.53
CA GLU A 52 -29.08 6.93 0.39
C GLU A 52 -28.03 6.28 1.31
N LYS A 53 -28.31 5.08 1.81
CA LYS A 53 -27.34 4.32 2.65
C LYS A 53 -26.22 3.66 1.84
N LEU A 54 -26.44 3.48 0.53
CA LEU A 54 -25.50 2.84 -0.39
C LEU A 54 -24.81 3.84 -1.33
N SER A 55 -24.79 5.13 -1.00
CA SER A 55 -24.17 6.17 -1.83
C SER A 55 -22.71 5.88 -2.20
N PHE A 56 -21.95 5.23 -1.30
CA PHE A 56 -20.59 4.77 -1.56
C PHE A 56 -20.56 3.69 -2.66
N PHE A 57 -21.45 2.72 -2.61
CA PHE A 57 -21.52 1.65 -3.61
C PHE A 57 -21.96 2.16 -4.98
N LEU A 58 -22.86 3.15 -5.03
CA LEU A 58 -23.27 3.79 -6.28
C LEU A 58 -22.10 4.55 -6.92
N LYS A 59 -21.34 5.30 -6.14
CA LYS A 59 -20.11 5.96 -6.62
C LYS A 59 -19.06 4.97 -7.11
N LEU A 60 -18.92 3.83 -6.43
CA LEU A 60 -18.03 2.76 -6.84
C LEU A 60 -18.52 2.13 -8.16
N GLN A 61 -19.83 1.91 -8.31
CA GLN A 61 -20.45 1.40 -9.52
C GLN A 61 -20.21 2.34 -10.71
N ASP A 62 -20.43 3.65 -10.52
CA ASP A 62 -20.17 4.66 -11.55
C ASP A 62 -18.69 4.67 -11.97
N ALA A 63 -17.78 4.65 -11.01
CA ALA A 63 -16.33 4.58 -11.28
C ALA A 63 -15.97 3.30 -12.05
N MET A 64 -16.52 2.15 -11.68
CA MET A 64 -16.26 0.87 -12.36
C MET A 64 -16.85 0.83 -13.77
N SER A 65 -17.98 1.51 -14.01
CA SER A 65 -18.57 1.60 -15.35
C SER A 65 -17.64 2.32 -16.33
N ILE A 66 -16.93 3.36 -15.87
CA ILE A 66 -15.93 4.08 -16.65
C ILE A 66 -14.77 3.16 -17.05
N TYR A 67 -14.24 2.39 -16.10
CA TYR A 67 -13.15 1.45 -16.37
C TYR A 67 -13.54 0.36 -17.36
N ARG A 68 -14.79 -0.06 -17.34
CA ARG A 68 -15.32 -1.09 -18.25
C ARG A 68 -15.46 -0.59 -19.68
N SER A 69 -15.80 0.68 -19.87
CA SER A 69 -15.84 1.32 -21.18
C SER A 69 -14.46 1.62 -21.76
N HIS A 70 -13.43 1.64 -20.90
CA HIS A 70 -12.05 1.97 -21.27
C HIS A 70 -11.06 0.89 -20.78
N PRO A 71 -11.11 -0.33 -21.33
CA PRO A 71 -10.29 -1.45 -20.83
C PRO A 71 -8.79 -1.22 -21.00
N LYS A 72 -8.38 -0.43 -21.97
CA LYS A 72 -6.97 -0.10 -22.21
C LYS A 72 -6.40 0.74 -21.04
N GLU A 73 -7.14 1.75 -20.65
CA GLU A 73 -6.80 2.64 -19.53
C GLU A 73 -6.77 1.88 -18.20
N PHE A 74 -7.68 0.94 -18.01
CA PHE A 74 -7.67 0.04 -16.85
C PHE A 74 -6.38 -0.78 -16.79
N TRP A 75 -6.00 -1.44 -17.88
CA TRP A 75 -4.77 -2.25 -17.90
C TRP A 75 -3.51 -1.40 -17.75
N LEU A 76 -3.47 -0.20 -18.33
CA LEU A 76 -2.37 0.74 -18.10
C LEU A 76 -2.25 1.11 -16.62
N SER A 77 -3.36 1.42 -15.95
CA SER A 77 -3.37 1.73 -14.51
C SER A 77 -2.91 0.54 -13.65
N VAL A 78 -3.22 -0.70 -14.07
CA VAL A 78 -2.73 -1.91 -13.39
C VAL A 78 -1.21 -2.05 -13.55
N VAL A 79 -0.69 -1.82 -14.76
CA VAL A 79 0.76 -1.85 -15.02
C VAL A 79 1.48 -0.77 -14.23
N ASP A 80 0.96 0.45 -14.22
CA ASP A 80 1.51 1.56 -13.44
C ASP A 80 1.53 1.25 -11.94
N SER A 81 0.45 0.64 -11.42
CA SER A 81 0.37 0.22 -10.02
C SER A 81 1.42 -0.84 -9.66
N ILE A 82 1.64 -1.80 -10.54
CA ILE A 82 2.69 -2.82 -10.36
C ILE A 82 4.07 -2.17 -10.37
N TRP A 83 4.31 -1.26 -11.32
CA TRP A 83 5.58 -0.54 -11.42
C TRP A 83 5.88 0.30 -10.18
N LEU A 84 4.87 1.03 -9.68
CA LEU A 84 4.98 1.81 -8.44
C LEU A 84 5.28 0.91 -7.24
N GLN A 85 4.65 -0.26 -7.14
CA GLN A 85 4.90 -1.20 -6.05
C GLN A 85 6.32 -1.75 -6.09
N ILE A 86 6.80 -2.18 -7.26
CA ILE A 86 8.18 -2.67 -7.44
C ILE A 86 9.18 -1.56 -7.08
N SER A 87 8.98 -0.36 -7.59
CA SER A 87 9.85 0.80 -7.31
C SER A 87 9.87 1.11 -5.81
N SER A 88 8.72 1.07 -5.14
CA SER A 88 8.63 1.28 -3.69
C SER A 88 9.43 0.25 -2.91
N ILE A 89 9.35 -1.02 -3.26
CA ILE A 89 10.11 -2.09 -2.59
C ILE A 89 11.62 -1.89 -2.78
N ILE A 90 12.06 -1.58 -4.02
CA ILE A 90 13.47 -1.32 -4.33
C ILE A 90 14.00 -0.15 -3.49
N ILE A 91 13.23 0.93 -3.38
CA ILE A 91 13.60 2.10 -2.59
C ILE A 91 13.75 1.74 -1.11
N HIS A 92 12.81 0.98 -0.54
CA HIS A 92 12.91 0.55 0.85
C HIS A 92 14.09 -0.41 1.07
N TYR A 93 14.36 -1.30 0.13
CA TYR A 93 15.56 -2.12 0.13
C TYR A 93 16.83 -1.27 0.21
N ALA A 94 16.91 -0.21 -0.61
CA ALA A 94 18.04 0.71 -0.59
C ALA A 94 18.18 1.45 0.76
N TYR A 95 17.08 1.78 1.46
CA TYR A 95 17.15 2.40 2.77
C TYR A 95 17.79 1.48 3.82
N PHE A 96 17.44 0.20 3.81
CA PHE A 96 18.07 -0.78 4.70
C PHE A 96 19.55 -0.99 4.37
N GLN A 97 19.90 -1.05 3.09
CA GLN A 97 21.28 -1.12 2.65
C GLN A 97 22.10 0.12 3.09
N ALA A 98 21.49 1.31 3.02
CA ALA A 98 22.15 2.57 3.41
C ALA A 98 22.52 2.63 4.90
N VAL A 99 21.79 1.92 5.77
CA VAL A 99 22.11 1.80 7.20
C VAL A 99 22.97 0.56 7.51
N GLY A 100 23.51 -0.10 6.48
CA GLY A 100 24.42 -1.24 6.61
C GLY A 100 23.75 -2.57 6.91
N ILE A 101 22.44 -2.69 6.71
CA ILE A 101 21.70 -3.94 6.91
C ILE A 101 21.54 -4.66 5.58
N THR A 102 22.04 -5.89 5.52
CA THR A 102 21.79 -6.80 4.40
C THR A 102 20.65 -7.76 4.75
N ILE A 103 19.52 -7.62 4.08
CA ILE A 103 18.35 -8.47 4.25
C ILE A 103 18.01 -9.07 2.87
N ASP A 104 17.48 -10.29 2.87
CA ASP A 104 16.97 -10.89 1.65
C ASP A 104 15.84 -10.03 1.04
N PHE A 105 15.90 -9.85 -0.28
CA PHE A 105 14.94 -9.03 -1.01
C PHE A 105 13.50 -9.54 -0.86
N ALA A 106 13.34 -10.88 -0.77
CA ALA A 106 12.01 -11.46 -0.56
C ALA A 106 11.42 -11.09 0.80
N ILE A 107 12.24 -11.07 1.86
CA ILE A 107 11.82 -10.70 3.21
C ILE A 107 11.40 -9.22 3.24
N ILE A 108 12.24 -8.34 2.69
CA ILE A 108 11.90 -6.91 2.58
C ILE A 108 10.59 -6.73 1.82
N THR A 109 10.41 -7.42 0.70
CA THR A 109 9.20 -7.34 -0.10
C THR A 109 7.96 -7.63 0.73
N ILE A 110 7.99 -8.65 1.57
CA ILE A 110 6.84 -9.04 2.39
C ILE A 110 6.64 -8.10 3.55
N PHE A 111 7.70 -7.81 4.31
CA PHE A 111 7.60 -6.95 5.47
C PHE A 111 7.15 -5.53 5.07
N MET A 112 7.69 -5.00 3.98
CA MET A 112 7.25 -3.69 3.49
C MET A 112 5.84 -3.71 2.93
N THR A 113 5.40 -4.79 2.29
CA THR A 113 4.01 -4.93 1.86
C THR A 113 3.05 -4.95 3.06
N ILE A 114 3.40 -5.66 4.13
CA ILE A 114 2.64 -5.65 5.40
C ILE A 114 2.60 -4.23 5.97
N THR A 115 3.76 -3.60 6.08
CA THR A 115 3.90 -2.25 6.66
C THR A 115 3.08 -1.21 5.88
N ILE A 116 3.19 -1.20 4.55
CA ILE A 116 2.44 -0.27 3.70
C ILE A 116 0.93 -0.52 3.82
N THR A 117 0.50 -1.78 3.81
CA THR A 117 -0.92 -2.13 3.94
C THR A 117 -1.50 -1.66 5.27
N LEU A 118 -0.78 -1.90 6.37
CA LEU A 118 -1.21 -1.44 7.70
C LEU A 118 -1.20 0.08 7.83
N SER A 119 -0.24 0.75 7.19
CA SER A 119 -0.13 2.21 7.19
C SER A 119 -1.27 2.92 6.42
N MET A 120 -1.97 2.21 5.55
CA MET A 120 -3.17 2.72 4.86
C MET A 120 -4.42 2.72 5.74
N LEU A 121 -4.41 2.02 6.88
CA LEU A 121 -5.53 2.05 7.81
C LEU A 121 -5.65 3.45 8.44
N PRO A 122 -6.87 4.00 8.57
CA PRO A 122 -7.08 5.35 9.11
C PRO A 122 -6.93 5.41 10.64
N ILE A 123 -5.85 4.81 11.14
CA ILE A 123 -5.49 4.74 12.58
C ILE A 123 -4.45 5.81 12.91
N SER A 124 -3.66 6.23 11.91
CA SER A 124 -2.60 7.22 12.08
C SER A 124 -2.59 8.23 10.92
N ILE A 125 -2.07 9.43 11.18
CA ILE A 125 -1.94 10.46 10.16
C ILE A 125 -0.78 10.06 9.21
N ASN A 126 -1.13 9.70 7.98
CA ASN A 126 -0.17 9.30 6.94
C ASN A 126 0.77 8.15 7.33
N GLY A 127 0.32 7.26 8.24
CA GLY A 127 1.11 6.11 8.69
C GLY A 127 2.22 6.45 9.68
N ILE A 128 2.39 7.71 10.08
CA ILE A 128 3.44 8.13 11.01
C ILE A 128 3.25 7.45 12.37
N GLY A 129 4.31 6.88 12.92
CA GLY A 129 4.30 6.09 14.16
C GLY A 129 3.90 4.63 13.92
N LEU A 130 2.83 4.39 13.15
CA LEU A 130 2.37 3.03 12.84
C LEU A 130 3.37 2.28 11.95
N ARG A 131 3.88 2.95 10.92
CA ARG A 131 4.88 2.37 10.00
C ARG A 131 6.16 1.99 10.73
N GLU A 132 6.67 2.87 11.58
CA GLU A 132 7.87 2.64 12.39
C GLU A 132 7.63 1.50 13.38
N GLY A 133 6.49 1.48 14.06
CA GLY A 133 6.14 0.44 15.02
C GLY A 133 6.03 -0.93 14.36
N VAL A 134 5.39 -1.01 13.18
CA VAL A 134 5.30 -2.27 12.41
C VAL A 134 6.67 -2.71 11.91
N ASN A 135 7.49 -1.79 11.39
CA ASN A 135 8.85 -2.12 10.95
C ASN A 135 9.70 -2.65 12.12
N VAL A 136 9.69 -1.99 13.26
CA VAL A 136 10.42 -2.46 14.45
C VAL A 136 9.91 -3.84 14.87
N SER A 137 8.58 -4.04 14.90
CA SER A 137 8.01 -5.34 15.26
C SER A 137 8.43 -6.47 14.31
N LEU A 138 8.47 -6.20 13.01
CA LEU A 138 8.84 -7.21 12.01
C LEU A 138 10.36 -7.42 11.93
N PHE A 139 11.13 -6.35 11.71
CA PHE A 139 12.57 -6.49 11.48
C PHE A 139 13.34 -6.73 12.76
N SER A 140 13.00 -6.06 13.87
CA SER A 140 13.67 -6.32 15.14
C SER A 140 13.11 -7.55 15.84
N GLY A 141 11.79 -7.72 15.85
CA GLY A 141 11.14 -8.84 16.53
C GLY A 141 11.40 -10.19 15.89
N LEU A 142 11.49 -10.28 14.56
CA LEU A 142 11.65 -11.54 13.84
C LEU A 142 13.08 -11.80 13.34
N LEU A 143 13.82 -10.74 12.98
CA LEU A 143 15.17 -10.87 12.44
C LEU A 143 16.25 -10.47 13.45
N GLY A 144 15.87 -9.97 14.65
CA GLY A 144 16.81 -9.56 15.66
C GLY A 144 17.65 -8.32 15.31
N ILE A 145 17.23 -7.53 14.34
CA ILE A 145 17.93 -6.30 13.94
C ILE A 145 17.72 -5.25 15.03
N PRO A 146 18.76 -4.49 15.45
CA PRO A 146 18.64 -3.46 16.47
C PRO A 146 17.51 -2.45 16.12
N PRO A 147 16.61 -2.12 17.07
CA PRO A 147 15.45 -1.25 16.81
C PRO A 147 15.81 0.15 16.33
N ASP A 148 16.92 0.70 16.84
CA ASP A 148 17.45 2.01 16.45
C ASP A 148 17.86 2.05 14.98
N VAL A 149 18.43 0.97 14.46
CA VAL A 149 18.83 0.86 13.06
C VAL A 149 17.61 0.70 12.15
N VAL A 150 16.60 -0.07 12.57
CA VAL A 150 15.32 -0.18 11.87
C VAL A 150 14.59 1.16 11.82
N LEU A 151 14.60 1.89 12.93
CA LEU A 151 14.03 3.24 12.98
C LEU A 151 14.78 4.20 12.07
N ALA A 152 16.13 4.16 12.04
CA ALA A 152 16.93 4.98 11.14
C ALA A 152 16.56 4.71 9.66
N ALA A 153 16.47 3.44 9.24
CA ALA A 153 16.04 3.07 7.90
C ALA A 153 14.62 3.59 7.57
N SER A 154 13.71 3.49 8.52
CA SER A 154 12.33 3.97 8.36
C SER A 154 12.26 5.50 8.24
N LEU A 155 13.09 6.23 9.00
CA LEU A 155 13.13 7.70 9.00
C LEU A 155 13.76 8.25 7.72
N ILE A 156 14.73 7.57 7.12
CA ILE A 156 15.27 7.94 5.80
C ILE A 156 14.16 8.03 4.76
N GLY A 157 13.14 7.19 4.84
CA GLY A 157 11.99 7.22 3.95
C GLY A 157 11.15 8.51 3.98
N TYR A 158 11.30 9.36 5.01
CA TYR A 158 10.63 10.68 5.05
C TYR A 158 11.34 11.73 4.20
N ILE A 159 12.63 11.56 3.91
CA ILE A 159 13.42 12.54 3.13
C ILE A 159 12.81 12.75 1.73
N PRO A 160 12.56 11.72 0.91
CA PRO A 160 11.91 11.88 -0.38
C PRO A 160 10.49 12.47 -0.28
N MET A 161 9.73 12.09 0.76
CA MET A 161 8.39 12.60 0.99
C MET A 161 8.40 14.11 1.26
N LEU A 162 9.32 14.60 2.09
CA LEU A 162 9.50 16.03 2.34
C LEU A 162 9.91 16.77 1.06
N PHE A 163 10.80 16.18 0.26
CA PHE A 163 11.24 16.75 -0.99
C PHE A 163 10.08 16.87 -2.01
N GLN A 164 9.27 15.84 -2.15
CA GLN A 164 8.07 15.86 -2.99
C GLN A 164 7.04 16.90 -2.51
N SER A 165 6.84 17.00 -1.20
CA SER A 165 5.94 17.99 -0.62
C SER A 165 6.41 19.43 -0.88
N LEU A 166 7.71 19.66 -0.82
CA LEU A 166 8.31 20.97 -1.13
C LEU A 166 8.14 21.33 -2.61
N GLN A 167 8.35 20.37 -3.53
CA GLN A 167 8.09 20.57 -4.95
C GLN A 167 6.61 20.92 -5.20
N GLY A 168 5.68 20.20 -4.60
CA GLY A 168 4.25 20.50 -4.71
C GLY A 168 3.89 21.90 -4.21
N ALA A 169 4.47 22.33 -3.10
CA ALA A 169 4.29 23.67 -2.56
C ALA A 169 4.80 24.76 -3.51
N ILE A 170 5.97 24.56 -4.12
CA ILE A 170 6.55 25.50 -5.10
C ILE A 170 5.60 25.69 -6.30
N PHE A 171 5.06 24.60 -6.85
CA PHE A 171 4.10 24.66 -7.95
C PHE A 171 2.78 25.32 -7.53
N PHE A 172 2.30 25.05 -6.33
CA PHE A 172 1.06 25.64 -5.83
C PHE A 172 1.18 27.16 -5.65
N PHE A 173 2.26 27.64 -5.06
CA PHE A 173 2.48 29.07 -4.83
C PHE A 173 3.00 29.79 -6.08
N GLY A 174 3.74 29.11 -6.97
CA GLY A 174 4.25 29.69 -8.23
C GLY A 174 3.21 29.81 -9.34
N GLY A 175 2.14 28.97 -9.31
CA GLY A 175 1.10 29.00 -10.34
C GLY A 175 0.09 30.15 -10.25
N ASN A 176 0.18 31.04 -9.27
CA ASN A 176 -0.78 32.12 -9.03
C ASN A 176 -0.46 33.43 -9.78
N THR A 177 0.43 33.41 -10.78
CA THR A 177 0.85 34.62 -11.50
C THR A 177 0.32 34.75 -12.93
N THR A 178 -0.67 33.95 -13.34
CA THR A 178 -1.36 34.15 -14.63
C THR A 178 -2.87 34.27 -14.39
N LYS A 179 -3.30 35.49 -14.07
CA LYS A 179 -4.62 36.02 -14.43
C LYS A 179 -4.44 37.08 -15.51
#